data_f37a2a66e3d104848f87008c1d82be78
#
_entry.id   f37a2a66e3d104848f87008c1d82be78
#
_cell.length_a   1.000
_cell.length_b   1.000
_cell.length_c   1.000
_cell.angle_alpha   90.00
_cell.angle_beta   90.00
_cell.angle_gamma   90.00
#
_symmetry.space_group_name_H-M   'P 1'
#
loop_
_entity.id
_entity.type
_entity.pdbx_description
1 polymer ?
#
loop_
_entity_poly.entity_id
_entity_poly.type
_entity_poly.pdbx_seq_one_letter_code
_entity_poly.pdbx_strand_id
1 'polypeptide(L)'
;MTPENDEQGESRTYPEHPLVGVGAVIVKDGKFLLVKRAFEPSAGKWSVPGGLVEVGESLAEACIRETEEETGLKVEVLELINVFDMIDRDDAGRVRYHYVLIDFLVKPVGGEEKPSHESTDMRWVSRDDMRQMDMTRTARRAIEELFGGASR
;
A
#
# COMPACT_ATOMS: atom_id res chain seq x y z
N MET A 1 -14.41 -9.52 -15.55
CA MET A 1 -13.09 -9.29 -15.01
C MET A 1 -13.16 -9.20 -13.49
N THR A 2 -12.20 -9.76 -12.83
CA THR A 2 -12.23 -9.84 -11.37
C THR A 2 -11.01 -9.22 -10.69
N PRO A 3 -10.49 -8.05 -11.15
CA PRO A 3 -9.35 -7.45 -10.46
C PRO A 3 -9.69 -6.96 -9.06
N GLU A 4 -10.97 -6.85 -8.74
CA GLU A 4 -11.40 -6.48 -7.40
C GLU A 4 -11.58 -7.68 -6.49
N ASN A 5 -11.39 -8.89 -6.99
CA ASN A 5 -11.45 -10.09 -6.16
C ASN A 5 -10.05 -10.44 -5.68
N ASP A 6 -9.96 -10.92 -4.46
CA ASP A 6 -8.71 -11.45 -3.95
C ASP A 6 -8.50 -12.88 -4.44
N GLU A 7 -7.39 -13.49 -4.03
CA GLU A 7 -7.05 -14.85 -4.46
C GLU A 7 -8.03 -15.88 -3.96
N GLN A 8 -8.79 -15.58 -2.93
CA GLN A 8 -9.80 -16.46 -2.37
C GLN A 8 -11.16 -16.21 -3.01
N GLY A 9 -11.24 -15.31 -3.99
CA GLY A 9 -12.47 -15.02 -4.70
C GLY A 9 -13.41 -14.04 -4.01
N GLU A 10 -12.98 -13.44 -2.91
CA GLU A 10 -13.79 -12.43 -2.24
C GLU A 10 -13.77 -11.12 -3.03
N SER A 11 -14.94 -10.52 -3.20
CA SER A 11 -15.05 -9.25 -3.87
C SER A 11 -14.59 -8.12 -2.98
N ARG A 12 -13.78 -7.22 -3.53
CA ARG A 12 -13.35 -6.00 -2.83
C ARG A 12 -14.33 -4.85 -3.07
N THR A 13 -15.20 -4.97 -4.09
CA THR A 13 -16.21 -3.97 -4.38
C THR A 13 -17.49 -4.29 -3.61
N TYR A 14 -18.15 -3.24 -3.13
CA TYR A 14 -19.40 -3.34 -2.36
C TYR A 14 -19.29 -4.37 -1.24
N PRO A 15 -18.30 -4.22 -0.37
CA PRO A 15 -18.01 -5.23 0.64
C PRO A 15 -19.07 -5.25 1.75
N GLU A 16 -19.24 -6.42 2.37
CA GLU A 16 -20.16 -6.56 3.51
C GLU A 16 -19.55 -6.04 4.80
N HIS A 17 -18.23 -5.94 4.85
CA HIS A 17 -17.49 -5.41 5.99
C HIS A 17 -16.20 -4.77 5.48
N PRO A 18 -15.59 -3.89 6.29
CA PRO A 18 -14.31 -3.29 5.88
C PRO A 18 -13.23 -4.35 5.71
N LEU A 19 -12.35 -4.11 4.73
CA LEU A 19 -11.19 -4.97 4.50
C LEU A 19 -9.96 -4.33 5.14
N VAL A 20 -9.08 -5.15 5.70
CA VAL A 20 -7.87 -4.65 6.36
C VAL A 20 -6.69 -4.78 5.42
N GLY A 21 -6.06 -3.65 5.11
CA GLY A 21 -4.88 -3.61 4.25
C GLY A 21 -3.68 -3.08 5.02
N VAL A 22 -2.51 -3.50 4.59
CA VAL A 22 -1.24 -3.01 5.11
C VAL A 22 -0.43 -2.41 3.98
N GLY A 23 0.35 -1.39 4.31
CA GLY A 23 1.26 -0.75 3.37
C GLY A 23 2.65 -0.66 3.97
N ALA A 24 3.66 -0.71 3.10
CA ALA A 24 5.05 -0.66 3.50
C ALA A 24 5.72 0.59 2.93
N VAL A 25 6.12 1.50 3.80
CA VAL A 25 6.97 2.62 3.40
C VAL A 25 8.41 2.12 3.51
N ILE A 26 8.97 1.76 2.35
CA ILE A 26 10.31 1.16 2.26
C ILE A 26 11.31 2.27 2.02
N VAL A 27 12.23 2.47 2.95
CA VAL A 27 13.22 3.55 2.87
C VAL A 27 14.60 2.96 2.70
N LYS A 28 15.35 3.48 1.72
CA LYS A 28 16.74 3.12 1.48
C LYS A 28 17.44 4.31 0.85
N ASP A 29 18.55 4.73 1.47
CA ASP A 29 19.38 5.84 0.96
C ASP A 29 18.58 7.12 0.69
N GLY A 30 17.63 7.42 1.59
CA GLY A 30 16.81 8.62 1.47
C GLY A 30 15.71 8.57 0.42
N LYS A 31 15.48 7.40 -0.17
CA LYS A 31 14.46 7.20 -1.19
C LYS A 31 13.41 6.21 -0.73
N PHE A 32 12.25 6.28 -1.38
CA PHE A 32 11.09 5.44 -1.09
C PHE A 32 10.77 4.58 -2.30
N LEU A 33 10.42 3.33 -2.08
CA LEU A 33 10.00 2.47 -3.18
C LEU A 33 8.50 2.61 -3.40
N LEU A 34 8.11 3.06 -4.57
CA LEU A 34 6.71 3.19 -4.95
C LEU A 34 6.39 2.24 -6.07
N VAL A 35 5.14 1.79 -6.11
CA VAL A 35 4.61 0.94 -7.17
C VAL A 35 3.45 1.65 -7.83
N LYS A 36 3.30 1.45 -9.14
CA LYS A 36 2.17 2.01 -9.90
C LYS A 36 1.09 0.95 -9.97
N ARG A 37 -0.07 1.26 -9.44
CA ARG A 37 -1.15 0.28 -9.31
C ARG A 37 -1.69 -0.16 -10.66
N ALA A 38 -1.86 -1.47 -10.84
CA ALA A 38 -2.44 -2.04 -12.05
C ALA A 38 -3.96 -2.13 -11.98
N PHE A 39 -4.54 -2.18 -10.79
CA PHE A 39 -5.97 -2.44 -10.58
C PHE A 39 -6.64 -1.39 -9.73
N GLU A 40 -7.97 -1.30 -9.85
CA GLU A 40 -8.77 -0.46 -8.99
C GLU A 40 -8.82 -1.03 -7.55
N PRO A 41 -9.00 -0.19 -6.54
CA PRO A 41 -9.13 1.26 -6.64
C PRO A 41 -7.80 1.94 -6.97
N SER A 42 -7.90 3.11 -7.59
CA SER A 42 -6.74 3.96 -7.89
C SER A 42 -5.76 3.38 -8.92
N ALA A 43 -6.27 2.63 -9.91
CA ALA A 43 -5.42 2.13 -11.00
C ALA A 43 -4.68 3.30 -11.67
N GLY A 44 -3.41 3.08 -11.97
CA GLY A 44 -2.55 4.09 -12.61
C GLY A 44 -1.89 5.07 -11.65
N LYS A 45 -2.26 5.06 -10.37
CA LYS A 45 -1.63 5.93 -9.39
C LYS A 45 -0.47 5.22 -8.69
N TRP A 46 0.49 6.02 -8.25
CA TRP A 46 1.61 5.52 -7.47
C TRP A 46 1.21 5.36 -6.00
N SER A 47 1.68 4.29 -5.40
CA SER A 47 1.35 3.96 -4.02
C SER A 47 2.52 3.24 -3.36
N VAL A 48 2.44 3.05 -2.05
CA VAL A 48 3.37 2.17 -1.36
C VAL A 48 2.97 0.72 -1.61
N PRO A 49 3.92 -0.21 -1.62
CA PRO A 49 3.59 -1.64 -1.72
C PRO A 49 2.72 -2.07 -0.54
N GLY A 50 1.87 -3.06 -0.77
CA GLY A 50 1.03 -3.58 0.29
C GLY A 50 -0.05 -4.50 -0.24
N GLY A 51 -0.96 -4.89 0.63
CA GLY A 51 -2.06 -5.76 0.29
C GLY A 51 -2.90 -6.11 1.51
N LEU A 52 -3.76 -7.10 1.35
CA LEU A 52 -4.73 -7.45 2.39
C LEU A 52 -4.13 -8.40 3.43
N VAL A 53 -4.56 -8.21 4.66
CA VAL A 53 -4.23 -9.13 5.76
C VAL A 53 -5.08 -10.39 5.61
N GLU A 54 -4.45 -11.54 5.76
CA GLU A 54 -5.13 -12.83 5.71
C GLU A 54 -5.51 -13.29 7.12
N VAL A 55 -6.55 -14.10 7.19
CA VAL A 55 -7.01 -14.63 8.48
C VAL A 55 -5.86 -15.38 9.18
N GLY A 56 -5.63 -15.03 10.43
CA GLY A 56 -4.58 -15.67 11.23
C GLY A 56 -3.23 -15.01 11.12
N GLU A 57 -3.10 -14.00 10.27
CA GLU A 57 -1.85 -13.29 10.03
C GLU A 57 -1.82 -12.01 10.87
N SER A 58 -0.68 -11.71 11.50
CA SER A 58 -0.54 -10.43 12.18
C SER A 58 -0.33 -9.32 11.14
N LEU A 59 -0.50 -8.07 11.54
CA LEU A 59 -0.28 -6.93 10.64
C LEU A 59 1.14 -6.89 10.12
N ALA A 60 2.12 -7.14 10.99
CA ALA A 60 3.53 -7.14 10.60
C ALA A 60 3.84 -8.29 9.64
N GLU A 61 3.29 -9.47 9.90
CA GLU A 61 3.46 -10.63 9.01
C GLU A 61 2.88 -10.34 7.63
N ALA A 62 1.69 -9.74 7.58
CA ALA A 62 1.06 -9.36 6.31
C ALA A 62 1.91 -8.36 5.54
N CYS A 63 2.44 -7.36 6.25
CA CYS A 63 3.29 -6.34 5.63
C CYS A 63 4.53 -6.96 5.01
N ILE A 64 5.20 -7.86 5.73
CA ILE A 64 6.41 -8.52 5.24
C ILE A 64 6.08 -9.40 4.03
N ARG A 65 5.03 -10.20 4.12
CA ARG A 65 4.62 -11.10 3.04
C ARG A 65 4.22 -10.33 1.79
N GLU A 66 3.33 -9.35 1.94
CA GLU A 66 2.85 -8.57 0.79
C GLU A 66 3.98 -7.79 0.12
N THR A 67 4.91 -7.25 0.91
CA THR A 67 6.05 -6.53 0.35
C THR A 67 6.91 -7.46 -0.50
N GLU A 68 7.19 -8.66 -0.02
CA GLU A 68 7.99 -9.62 -0.78
C GLU A 68 7.26 -10.07 -2.05
N GLU A 69 5.96 -10.35 -1.95
CA GLU A 69 5.17 -10.77 -3.11
C GLU A 69 5.15 -9.68 -4.18
N GLU A 70 5.01 -8.42 -3.76
CA GLU A 70 4.84 -7.32 -4.71
C GLU A 70 6.16 -6.78 -5.26
N THR A 71 7.22 -6.78 -4.47
CA THR A 71 8.49 -6.15 -4.86
C THR A 71 9.67 -7.09 -4.94
N GLY A 72 9.57 -8.27 -4.36
CA GLY A 72 10.70 -9.20 -4.25
C GLY A 72 11.61 -8.93 -3.05
N LEU A 73 11.40 -7.81 -2.35
CA LEU A 73 12.26 -7.44 -1.23
C LEU A 73 11.80 -8.08 0.07
N LYS A 74 12.76 -8.57 0.84
CA LYS A 74 12.54 -9.00 2.21
C LYS A 74 12.79 -7.79 3.09
N VAL A 75 11.87 -7.52 3.99
CA VAL A 75 11.92 -6.32 4.82
C VAL A 75 11.75 -6.64 6.30
N GLU A 76 12.20 -5.71 7.11
CA GLU A 76 12.01 -5.73 8.55
C GLU A 76 11.12 -4.55 8.91
N VAL A 77 10.08 -4.79 9.70
CA VAL A 77 9.18 -3.73 10.16
C VAL A 77 9.87 -2.97 11.29
N LEU A 78 9.94 -1.65 11.15
CA LEU A 78 10.59 -0.77 12.13
C LEU A 78 9.56 -0.12 13.07
N GLU A 79 8.50 0.45 12.52
CA GLU A 79 7.47 1.09 13.34
C GLU A 79 6.17 1.26 12.57
N LEU A 80 5.09 1.43 13.32
CA LEU A 80 3.80 1.82 12.77
C LEU A 80 3.82 3.31 12.46
N ILE A 81 3.40 3.70 11.27
CA ILE A 81 3.31 5.11 10.90
C ILE A 81 1.94 5.65 11.25
N ASN A 82 0.88 5.02 10.71
CA ASN A 82 -0.48 5.51 10.90
C ASN A 82 -1.51 4.48 10.49
N VAL A 83 -2.78 4.81 10.74
CA VAL A 83 -3.93 4.02 10.32
C VAL A 83 -4.89 4.99 9.63
N PHE A 84 -5.39 4.59 8.47
CA PHE A 84 -6.34 5.38 7.70
C PHE A 84 -7.63 4.63 7.45
N ASP A 85 -8.72 5.37 7.40
CA ASP A 85 -9.96 4.88 6.81
C ASP A 85 -9.95 5.28 5.33
N MET A 86 -10.29 4.35 4.46
CA MET A 86 -10.51 4.66 3.05
C MET A 86 -11.91 4.19 2.68
N ILE A 87 -12.81 5.13 2.48
CA ILE A 87 -14.20 4.85 2.14
C ILE A 87 -14.52 5.56 0.84
N ASP A 88 -14.93 4.79 -0.16
CA ASP A 88 -15.29 5.31 -1.46
C ASP A 88 -16.74 4.95 -1.77
N ARG A 89 -17.54 5.94 -2.16
CA ARG A 89 -18.96 5.75 -2.45
C ARG A 89 -19.23 5.97 -3.93
N ASP A 90 -20.19 5.23 -4.47
CA ASP A 90 -20.63 5.44 -5.84
C ASP A 90 -21.62 6.61 -5.90
N ASP A 91 -22.12 6.92 -7.11
CA ASP A 91 -23.03 8.04 -7.32
C ASP A 91 -24.37 7.87 -6.59
N ALA A 92 -24.74 6.63 -6.27
CA ALA A 92 -25.97 6.36 -5.51
C ALA A 92 -25.74 6.43 -4.00
N GLY A 93 -24.50 6.72 -3.56
CA GLY A 93 -24.15 6.82 -2.15
C GLY A 93 -23.83 5.51 -1.49
N ARG A 94 -23.79 4.41 -2.25
CA ARG A 94 -23.43 3.10 -1.69
C ARG A 94 -21.91 3.01 -1.54
N VAL A 95 -21.45 2.32 -0.49
CA VAL A 95 -20.01 2.13 -0.25
C VAL A 95 -19.50 1.11 -1.27
N ARG A 96 -18.67 1.60 -2.20
CA ARG A 96 -18.06 0.77 -3.23
C ARG A 96 -16.78 0.11 -2.72
N TYR A 97 -15.96 0.85 -1.95
CA TYR A 97 -14.75 0.33 -1.31
C TYR A 97 -14.69 0.80 0.13
N HIS A 98 -14.24 -0.06 1.02
CA HIS A 98 -14.01 0.33 2.40
C HIS A 98 -12.83 -0.46 2.96
N TYR A 99 -11.72 0.26 3.22
CA TYR A 99 -10.51 -0.34 3.77
C TYR A 99 -10.12 0.35 5.07
N VAL A 100 -9.54 -0.42 5.96
CA VAL A 100 -8.76 0.10 7.08
C VAL A 100 -7.30 -0.17 6.68
N LEU A 101 -6.53 0.90 6.47
CA LEU A 101 -5.16 0.80 5.96
C LEU A 101 -4.18 1.10 7.08
N ILE A 102 -3.24 0.18 7.30
CA ILE A 102 -2.22 0.30 8.32
C ILE A 102 -0.86 0.38 7.61
N ASP A 103 -0.15 1.50 7.77
CA ASP A 103 1.13 1.72 7.13
C ASP A 103 2.28 1.57 8.10
N PHE A 104 3.32 0.84 7.68
CA PHE A 104 4.53 0.61 8.47
C PHE A 104 5.74 1.21 7.78
N LEU A 105 6.68 1.71 8.59
CA LEU A 105 8.01 2.02 8.11
C LEU A 105 8.81 0.72 8.14
N VAL A 106 9.44 0.38 7.02
CA VAL A 106 10.22 -0.86 6.92
C VAL A 106 11.56 -0.57 6.26
N LYS A 107 12.51 -1.49 6.44
CA LYS A 107 13.81 -1.42 5.75
C LYS A 107 14.08 -2.71 5.01
N PRO A 108 14.73 -2.66 3.84
CA PRO A 108 15.13 -3.89 3.14
C PRO A 108 16.22 -4.62 3.92
N VAL A 109 16.08 -5.94 4.01
CA VAL A 109 17.10 -6.79 4.65
C VAL A 109 17.55 -7.92 3.74
N GLY A 110 16.97 -8.03 2.54
CA GLY A 110 17.36 -9.09 1.58
C GLY A 110 16.41 -9.09 0.40
N GLY A 111 16.54 -10.15 -0.41
CA GLY A 111 15.73 -10.30 -1.61
C GLY A 111 16.24 -9.47 -2.77
N GLU A 112 15.56 -9.57 -3.89
CA GLU A 112 15.88 -8.82 -5.09
C GLU A 112 14.60 -8.23 -5.66
N GLU A 113 14.66 -6.97 -6.11
CA GLU A 113 13.51 -6.32 -6.74
C GLU A 113 13.09 -7.08 -7.97
N LYS A 114 11.80 -7.35 -8.06
CA LYS A 114 11.21 -7.93 -9.26
C LYS A 114 9.77 -7.48 -9.36
N PRO A 115 9.27 -7.26 -10.59
CA PRO A 115 7.90 -6.81 -10.77
C PRO A 115 6.90 -7.91 -10.43
N SER A 116 5.70 -7.49 -10.06
CA SER A 116 4.57 -8.39 -9.88
C SER A 116 3.47 -8.00 -10.86
N HIS A 117 2.47 -8.87 -11.02
CA HIS A 117 1.34 -8.57 -11.89
C HIS A 117 0.41 -7.51 -11.30
N GLU A 118 0.59 -7.17 -10.03
CA GLU A 118 -0.27 -6.19 -9.35
C GLU A 118 0.15 -4.75 -9.59
N SER A 119 1.31 -4.54 -10.21
CA SER A 119 1.80 -3.21 -10.51
C SER A 119 2.34 -3.13 -11.93
N THR A 120 2.24 -1.96 -12.54
CA THR A 120 2.73 -1.72 -13.90
C THR A 120 4.11 -1.09 -13.92
N ASP A 121 4.56 -0.58 -12.79
CA ASP A 121 5.89 0.03 -12.67
C ASP A 121 6.29 0.06 -11.19
N MET A 122 7.60 0.21 -10.96
CA MET A 122 8.17 0.28 -9.61
C MET A 122 9.38 1.18 -9.66
N ARG A 123 9.46 2.15 -8.74
CA ARG A 123 10.55 3.14 -8.72
C ARG A 123 10.97 3.53 -7.31
N TRP A 124 12.27 3.74 -7.15
CA TRP A 124 12.80 4.43 -6.00
C TRP A 124 12.74 5.93 -6.27
N VAL A 125 12.10 6.67 -5.40
CA VAL A 125 11.89 8.10 -5.60
C VAL A 125 12.30 8.88 -4.36
N SER A 126 12.77 10.11 -4.58
CA SER A 126 13.03 11.04 -3.49
C SER A 126 11.72 11.72 -3.10
N ARG A 127 11.73 12.41 -1.96
CA ARG A 127 10.58 13.19 -1.55
C ARG A 127 10.25 14.28 -2.57
N ASP A 128 11.27 14.88 -3.19
CA ASP A 128 11.05 15.89 -4.23
C ASP A 128 10.39 15.30 -5.47
N ASP A 129 10.82 14.09 -5.88
CA ASP A 129 10.21 13.42 -7.03
C ASP A 129 8.71 13.21 -6.82
N MET A 130 8.29 12.96 -5.59
CA MET A 130 6.88 12.71 -5.27
C MET A 130 5.96 13.88 -5.60
N ARG A 131 6.49 15.09 -5.63
CA ARG A 131 5.69 16.29 -5.92
C ARG A 131 5.11 16.28 -7.32
N GLN A 132 5.78 15.58 -8.24
CA GLN A 132 5.39 15.50 -9.64
C GLN A 132 4.59 14.22 -9.95
N MET A 133 4.39 13.37 -8.96
CA MET A 133 3.79 12.05 -9.19
C MET A 133 2.33 12.03 -8.79
N ASP A 134 1.53 11.31 -9.57
CA ASP A 134 0.12 11.09 -9.25
C ASP A 134 0.02 9.93 -8.26
N MET A 135 0.03 10.27 -6.98
CA MET A 135 0.04 9.29 -5.90
C MET A 135 -1.33 9.16 -5.25
N THR A 136 -1.58 8.00 -4.67
CA THR A 136 -2.75 7.85 -3.81
C THR A 136 -2.58 8.80 -2.61
N ARG A 137 -3.70 9.31 -2.12
CA ARG A 137 -3.68 10.25 -0.99
C ARG A 137 -3.10 9.59 0.27
N THR A 138 -3.46 8.33 0.51
CA THR A 138 -3.00 7.61 1.69
C THR A 138 -1.49 7.36 1.66
N ALA A 139 -0.94 7.00 0.49
CA ALA A 139 0.50 6.79 0.36
C ALA A 139 1.28 8.10 0.57
N ARG A 140 0.80 9.18 -0.05
CA ARG A 140 1.43 10.50 0.13
C ARG A 140 1.42 10.91 1.59
N ARG A 141 0.28 10.73 2.26
CA ARG A 141 0.14 11.06 3.67
C ARG A 141 1.05 10.24 4.57
N ALA A 142 1.18 8.95 4.29
CA ALA A 142 2.05 8.08 5.09
C ALA A 142 3.50 8.56 5.03
N ILE A 143 3.98 8.88 3.83
CA ILE A 143 5.36 9.34 3.66
C ILE A 143 5.55 10.74 4.26
N GLU A 144 4.61 11.65 4.00
CA GLU A 144 4.70 13.00 4.56
C GLU A 144 4.71 12.98 6.09
N GLU A 145 4.02 12.05 6.70
CA GLU A 145 3.98 11.92 8.14
C GLU A 145 5.36 11.63 8.74
N LEU A 146 6.21 10.91 8.02
CA LEU A 146 7.58 10.67 8.47
C LEU A 146 8.39 11.96 8.54
N PHE A 147 8.14 12.91 7.64
CA PHE A 147 8.87 14.17 7.59
C PHE A 147 8.16 15.27 8.36
N GLY A 148 6.84 15.22 8.39
CA GLY A 148 6.05 16.21 9.10
C GLY A 148 5.90 15.91 10.57
N GLY A 149 6.47 14.81 11.03
CA GLY A 149 6.35 14.40 12.43
C GLY A 149 6.79 15.46 13.40
N ALA A 150 7.78 16.25 13.04
CA ALA A 150 8.28 17.32 13.89
C ALA A 150 7.25 18.43 14.10
N SER A 151 6.27 18.54 13.21
CA SER A 151 5.23 19.56 13.33
C SER A 151 4.02 19.08 14.14
N ARG A 152 4.03 17.85 14.53
CA ARG A 152 2.96 17.28 15.36
C ARG A 152 3.03 17.78 16.78
#